data_01c65d97d6ec9e73d4e98384a9ea1325
#
_entry.id   01c65d97d6ec9e73d4e98384a9ea1325
#
_cell.length_a   1.000
_cell.length_b   1.000
_cell.length_c   1.000
_cell.angle_alpha   90.00
_cell.angle_beta   90.00
_cell.angle_gamma   90.00
#
_symmetry.space_group_name_H-M   'P 1'
#
loop_
_entity.id
_entity.type
_entity.pdbx_description
1 polymer ?
#
loop_
_entity_poly.entity_id
_entity_poly.type
_entity_poly.pdbx_seq_one_letter_code
_entity_poly.pdbx_strand_id
1 'polypeptide(L)'
;FRSAETPDRLARAAKVLPIGDGFNYLLCGVARAEASMASTTQLYDPRKADWSDKLLDAMGWPRDKFAEIVPSGTQLGTLKPELAEASGLGEIDVVATCSHDTGAAVAAVPAEGEDWAYLSSGTWSLIGIELPEPIISDQSRELNFTNEIGYGNSVRLLRNVIGLWIVQECRRIWE
;
A
#
# COMPACT_ATOMS: atom_id res chain seq x y z
N PHE A 1 15.75 -1.71 9.61
CA PHE A 1 17.07 -1.07 9.74
C PHE A 1 17.08 0.01 10.83
N ARG A 2 16.29 1.08 10.68
CA ARG A 2 16.26 2.15 11.68
C ARG A 2 15.66 1.76 13.03
N SER A 3 14.84 0.71 13.12
CA SER A 3 14.33 0.21 14.40
C SER A 3 15.40 -0.53 15.20
N ALA A 4 16.35 -1.19 14.53
CA ALA A 4 17.52 -1.79 15.19
C ALA A 4 18.53 -0.72 15.68
N GLU A 5 18.66 0.39 14.93
CA GLU A 5 19.52 1.52 15.30
C GLU A 5 18.86 2.48 16.33
N THR A 6 17.53 2.52 16.37
CA THR A 6 16.75 3.39 17.25
C THR A 6 15.55 2.66 17.87
N PRO A 7 15.79 1.63 18.71
CA PRO A 7 14.71 0.83 19.31
C PRO A 7 13.72 1.70 20.12
N ASP A 8 14.17 2.78 20.70
CA ASP A 8 13.34 3.71 21.47
C ASP A 8 12.25 4.40 20.63
N ARG A 9 12.43 4.54 19.32
CA ARG A 9 11.42 5.17 18.44
C ARG A 9 10.17 4.33 18.35
N LEU A 10 10.31 3.02 18.13
CA LEU A 10 9.15 2.12 18.07
C LEU A 10 8.48 2.00 19.44
N ALA A 11 9.26 1.91 20.52
CA ALA A 11 8.73 1.87 21.88
C ALA A 11 7.89 3.11 22.22
N ARG A 12 8.33 4.29 21.77
CA ARG A 12 7.64 5.58 21.99
C ARG A 12 6.50 5.84 21.01
N ALA A 13 6.46 5.16 19.87
CA ALA A 13 5.40 5.36 18.88
C ALA A 13 4.05 4.92 19.45
N ALA A 14 3.01 5.72 19.25
CA ALA A 14 1.63 5.30 19.52
C ALA A 14 1.15 4.34 18.42
N LYS A 15 1.38 4.67 17.15
CA LYS A 15 1.05 3.86 15.97
C LYS A 15 2.13 3.97 14.90
N VAL A 16 2.25 2.92 14.11
CA VAL A 16 3.00 2.88 12.85
C VAL A 16 1.98 2.96 11.72
N LEU A 17 2.18 3.92 10.84
CA LEU A 17 1.31 4.17 9.69
C LEU A 17 2.14 4.26 8.41
N PRO A 18 1.69 3.69 7.29
CA PRO A 18 2.17 4.06 5.97
C PRO A 18 2.05 5.57 5.74
N ILE A 19 2.86 6.13 4.85
CA ILE A 19 2.95 7.59 4.70
C ILE A 19 1.61 8.21 4.25
N GLY A 20 0.88 7.59 3.33
CA GLY A 20 -0.45 8.06 2.91
C GLY A 20 -1.45 8.09 4.06
N ASP A 21 -1.45 7.03 4.87
CA ASP A 21 -2.31 6.94 6.07
C ASP A 21 -1.90 7.91 7.17
N GLY A 22 -0.60 8.24 7.24
CA GLY A 22 -0.09 9.30 8.08
C GLY A 22 -0.70 10.66 7.71
N PHE A 23 -0.85 10.96 6.42
CA PHE A 23 -1.55 12.18 5.96
C PHE A 23 -3.04 12.12 6.30
N ASN A 24 -3.72 11.00 6.10
CA ASN A 24 -5.11 10.84 6.51
C ASN A 24 -5.28 11.09 8.02
N TYR A 25 -4.36 10.56 8.83
CA TYR A 25 -4.36 10.82 10.28
C TYR A 25 -4.17 12.31 10.59
N LEU A 26 -3.29 13.01 9.89
CA LEU A 26 -3.12 14.44 10.08
C LEU A 26 -4.39 15.23 9.72
N LEU A 27 -5.16 14.77 8.73
CA LEU A 27 -6.38 15.40 8.29
C LEU A 27 -7.57 15.16 9.25
N CYS A 28 -7.80 13.92 9.69
CA CYS A 28 -9.00 13.57 10.48
C CYS A 28 -8.72 13.06 11.91
N GLY A 29 -7.47 12.76 12.27
CA GLY A 29 -7.11 12.23 13.58
C GLY A 29 -7.37 10.74 13.79
N VAL A 30 -7.83 10.03 12.74
CA VAL A 30 -8.12 8.59 12.82
C VAL A 30 -6.96 7.79 12.24
N ALA A 31 -6.35 6.93 13.07
CA ALA A 31 -5.23 6.08 12.67
C ALA A 31 -5.74 4.75 12.09
N ARG A 32 -5.66 4.60 10.78
CA ARG A 32 -5.96 3.36 10.03
C ARG A 32 -4.86 3.13 9.01
N ALA A 33 -4.68 1.90 8.56
CA ALA A 33 -3.79 1.52 7.46
C ALA A 33 -4.65 1.06 6.27
N GLU A 34 -4.46 1.64 5.12
CA GLU A 34 -5.19 1.24 3.92
C GLU A 34 -4.57 -0.02 3.31
N ALA A 35 -5.40 -0.96 2.88
CA ALA A 35 -5.00 -2.32 2.52
C ALA A 35 -4.00 -2.38 1.35
N SER A 36 -4.14 -1.53 0.33
CA SER A 36 -3.22 -1.56 -0.82
C SER A 36 -1.80 -1.20 -0.41
N MET A 37 -1.64 -0.17 0.42
CA MET A 37 -0.34 0.24 0.94
C MET A 37 0.16 -0.73 2.00
N ALA A 38 -0.70 -1.23 2.89
CA ALA A 38 -0.33 -2.22 3.90
C ALA A 38 0.26 -3.49 3.26
N SER A 39 -0.30 -3.93 2.13
CA SER A 39 0.15 -5.13 1.42
C SER A 39 1.55 -5.02 0.82
N THR A 40 2.06 -3.81 0.59
CA THR A 40 3.42 -3.60 0.06
C THR A 40 4.52 -3.69 1.12
N THR A 41 4.15 -3.72 2.40
CA THR A 41 5.10 -3.65 3.52
C THR A 41 5.85 -4.96 3.79
N GLN A 42 5.48 -6.06 3.18
CA GLN A 42 5.93 -7.43 3.50
C GLN A 42 5.49 -7.93 4.88
N LEU A 43 4.63 -7.19 5.57
CA LEU A 43 4.10 -7.55 6.90
C LEU A 43 2.64 -7.97 6.85
N TYR A 44 2.01 -7.85 5.69
CA TYR A 44 0.61 -8.21 5.46
C TYR A 44 0.46 -9.70 5.16
N ASP A 45 -0.55 -10.34 5.75
CA ASP A 45 -0.95 -11.71 5.42
C ASP A 45 -2.20 -11.67 4.52
N PRO A 46 -2.05 -11.91 3.20
CA PRO A 46 -3.17 -11.80 2.27
C PRO A 46 -4.27 -12.85 2.47
N ARG A 47 -3.98 -13.95 3.20
CA ARG A 47 -4.99 -14.95 3.54
C ARG A 47 -5.87 -14.51 4.69
N LYS A 48 -5.35 -13.68 5.60
CA LYS A 48 -6.07 -13.15 6.77
C LYS A 48 -6.63 -11.76 6.55
N ALA A 49 -6.19 -11.08 5.49
CA ALA A 49 -6.43 -9.66 5.24
C ALA A 49 -6.03 -8.77 6.43
N ASP A 50 -4.93 -9.13 7.11
CA ASP A 50 -4.42 -8.41 8.27
C ASP A 50 -2.90 -8.51 8.36
N TRP A 51 -2.31 -7.82 9.33
CA TRP A 51 -0.89 -7.92 9.64
C TRP A 51 -0.52 -9.36 10.05
N SER A 52 0.66 -9.80 9.64
CA SER A 52 1.19 -11.11 9.98
C SER A 52 1.83 -11.10 11.38
N ASP A 53 1.12 -11.64 12.37
CA ASP A 53 1.67 -11.75 13.74
C ASP A 53 3.01 -12.49 13.73
N LYS A 54 3.12 -13.57 12.92
CA LYS A 54 4.37 -14.33 12.78
C LYS A 54 5.56 -13.47 12.35
N LEU A 55 5.35 -12.54 11.41
CA LEU A 55 6.43 -11.66 10.92
C LEU A 55 6.72 -10.56 11.93
N LEU A 56 5.69 -9.99 12.55
CA LEU A 56 5.85 -8.97 13.58
C LEU A 56 6.59 -9.53 14.79
N ASP A 57 6.23 -10.71 15.26
CA ASP A 57 6.90 -11.40 16.36
C ASP A 57 8.36 -11.71 16.03
N ALA A 58 8.64 -12.20 14.81
CA ALA A 58 10.00 -12.48 14.36
C ALA A 58 10.89 -11.22 14.34
N MET A 59 10.30 -10.06 14.15
CA MET A 59 10.99 -8.76 14.19
C MET A 59 11.00 -8.12 15.58
N GLY A 60 10.32 -8.70 16.55
CA GLY A 60 10.14 -8.13 17.88
C GLY A 60 9.29 -6.84 17.87
N TRP A 61 8.35 -6.73 16.94
CA TRP A 61 7.50 -5.56 16.80
C TRP A 61 6.12 -5.78 17.40
N PRO A 62 5.72 -4.98 18.39
CA PRO A 62 4.43 -5.17 19.06
C PRO A 62 3.26 -4.94 18.07
N ARG A 63 2.34 -5.92 18.01
CA ARG A 63 1.16 -5.87 17.12
C ARG A 63 0.27 -4.64 17.38
N ASP A 64 0.15 -4.21 18.62
CA ASP A 64 -0.65 -3.05 19.04
C ASP A 64 -0.16 -1.72 18.46
N LYS A 65 1.08 -1.66 17.99
CA LYS A 65 1.64 -0.48 17.30
C LYS A 65 1.15 -0.34 15.87
N PHE A 66 0.70 -1.42 15.24
CA PHE A 66 0.20 -1.40 13.87
C PHE A 66 -1.30 -1.08 13.86
N ALA A 67 -1.67 -0.10 13.06
CA ALA A 67 -3.06 0.33 12.96
C ALA A 67 -3.91 -0.77 12.31
N GLU A 68 -5.21 -0.77 12.61
CA GLU A 68 -6.19 -1.61 11.94
C GLU A 68 -6.19 -1.37 10.43
N ILE A 69 -6.23 -2.44 9.65
CA ILE A 69 -6.27 -2.37 8.20
C ILE A 69 -7.71 -2.16 7.75
N VAL A 70 -7.90 -1.24 6.82
CA VAL A 70 -9.21 -0.94 6.22
C VAL A 70 -9.12 -1.01 4.69
N PRO A 71 -10.20 -1.41 4.01
CA PRO A 71 -10.24 -1.41 2.55
C PRO A 71 -10.25 0.01 1.98
N SER A 72 -9.82 0.14 0.71
CA SER A 72 -9.98 1.36 -0.07
C SER A 72 -11.45 1.79 -0.12
N GLY A 73 -11.72 3.09 -0.03
CA GLY A 73 -13.08 3.65 0.01
C GLY A 73 -13.66 3.78 1.42
N THR A 74 -12.95 3.35 2.46
CA THR A 74 -13.41 3.51 3.85
C THR A 74 -13.42 4.98 4.27
N GLN A 75 -14.55 5.48 4.72
CA GLN A 75 -14.66 6.77 5.38
C GLN A 75 -14.00 6.69 6.76
N LEU A 76 -12.96 7.49 6.98
CA LEU A 76 -12.16 7.49 8.21
C LEU A 76 -12.74 8.44 9.27
N GLY A 77 -13.31 9.54 8.83
CA GLY A 77 -13.86 10.61 9.66
C GLY A 77 -14.03 11.88 8.85
N THR A 78 -14.21 13.00 9.52
CA THR A 78 -14.29 14.32 8.90
C THR A 78 -12.99 15.09 9.09
N LEU A 79 -12.78 16.09 8.24
CA LEU A 79 -11.67 17.02 8.35
C LEU A 79 -11.68 17.68 9.73
N LYS A 80 -10.50 17.77 10.36
CA LYS A 80 -10.38 18.44 11.66
C LYS A 80 -10.89 19.88 11.60
N PRO A 81 -11.59 20.36 12.65
CA PRO A 81 -12.19 21.70 12.66
C PRO A 81 -11.21 22.82 12.32
N GLU A 82 -10.00 22.77 12.83
CA GLU A 82 -8.95 23.76 12.55
C GLU A 82 -8.51 23.80 11.08
N LEU A 83 -8.55 22.64 10.39
CA LEU A 83 -8.24 22.55 8.97
C LEU A 83 -9.43 22.97 8.11
N ALA A 84 -10.64 22.61 8.52
CA ALA A 84 -11.87 23.02 7.86
C ALA A 84 -12.02 24.55 7.88
N GLU A 85 -11.76 25.20 9.01
CA GLU A 85 -11.76 26.64 9.17
C GLU A 85 -10.67 27.32 8.30
N ALA A 86 -9.42 26.84 8.42
CA ALA A 86 -8.28 27.40 7.70
C ALA A 86 -8.41 27.30 6.17
N SER A 87 -9.05 26.23 5.67
CA SER A 87 -9.23 25.99 4.23
C SER A 87 -10.54 26.58 3.67
N GLY A 88 -11.50 26.92 4.52
CA GLY A 88 -12.84 27.34 4.10
C GLY A 88 -13.69 26.22 3.50
N LEU A 89 -13.26 24.94 3.58
CA LEU A 89 -13.97 23.81 2.97
C LEU A 89 -15.16 23.32 3.80
N GLY A 90 -15.25 23.71 5.07
CA GLY A 90 -16.28 23.22 5.98
C GLY A 90 -16.04 21.75 6.37
N GLU A 91 -17.11 21.07 6.76
CA GLU A 91 -17.08 19.66 7.16
C GLU A 91 -17.11 18.78 5.92
N ILE A 92 -16.00 18.14 5.60
CA ILE A 92 -15.84 17.18 4.51
C ILE A 92 -15.28 15.87 5.03
N ASP A 93 -15.64 14.77 4.37
CA ASP A 93 -15.17 13.44 4.70
C ASP A 93 -13.73 13.22 4.27
N VAL A 94 -12.96 12.52 5.12
CA VAL A 94 -11.65 11.97 4.78
C VAL A 94 -11.82 10.48 4.52
N VAL A 95 -11.45 10.06 3.30
CA VAL A 95 -11.64 8.70 2.82
C VAL A 95 -10.29 8.06 2.54
N ALA A 96 -10.07 6.84 3.03
CA ALA A 96 -8.92 6.01 2.64
C ALA A 96 -9.07 5.63 1.16
N THR A 97 -8.19 6.11 0.31
CA THR A 97 -8.13 5.73 -1.10
C THR A 97 -7.21 4.54 -1.32
N CYS A 98 -7.21 3.94 -2.52
CA CYS A 98 -6.14 3.02 -2.92
C CYS A 98 -4.82 3.80 -2.97
N SER A 99 -4.11 3.86 -1.84
CA SER A 99 -2.99 4.78 -1.63
C SER A 99 -1.66 4.30 -2.22
N HIS A 100 -1.59 3.03 -2.63
CA HIS A 100 -0.51 2.56 -3.48
C HIS A 100 -0.76 3.02 -4.93
N ASP A 101 0.14 3.83 -5.47
CA ASP A 101 -0.01 4.51 -6.78
C ASP A 101 -0.30 3.54 -7.93
N THR A 102 0.39 2.40 -7.99
CA THR A 102 0.09 1.36 -8.99
C THR A 102 -1.27 0.72 -8.77
N GLY A 103 -1.71 0.56 -7.53
CA GLY A 103 -3.05 0.09 -7.20
C GLY A 103 -4.12 1.04 -7.70
N ALA A 104 -3.93 2.34 -7.50
CA ALA A 104 -4.81 3.37 -8.02
C ALA A 104 -4.82 3.42 -9.56
N ALA A 105 -3.63 3.28 -10.18
CA ALA A 105 -3.50 3.25 -11.64
C ALA A 105 -4.25 2.05 -12.26
N VAL A 106 -4.12 0.86 -11.66
CA VAL A 106 -4.82 -0.35 -12.12
C VAL A 106 -6.33 -0.20 -11.96
N ALA A 107 -6.80 0.35 -10.82
CA ALA A 107 -8.22 0.61 -10.58
C ALA A 107 -8.85 1.58 -11.61
N ALA A 108 -8.04 2.43 -12.23
CA ALA A 108 -8.48 3.39 -13.25
C ALA A 108 -8.50 2.82 -14.68
N VAL A 109 -8.01 1.59 -14.88
CA VAL A 109 -8.01 0.96 -16.21
C VAL A 109 -9.44 0.60 -16.61
N PRO A 110 -9.94 1.02 -17.79
CA PRO A 110 -11.28 0.67 -18.25
C PRO A 110 -11.31 -0.75 -18.85
N ALA A 111 -10.85 -1.73 -18.08
CA ALA A 111 -10.88 -3.14 -18.47
C ALA A 111 -12.27 -3.73 -18.23
N GLU A 112 -12.67 -4.67 -19.08
CA GLU A 112 -13.92 -5.41 -18.97
C GLU A 112 -13.62 -6.91 -18.88
N GLY A 113 -14.42 -7.64 -18.08
CA GLY A 113 -14.27 -9.07 -17.88
C GLY A 113 -13.08 -9.42 -16.99
N GLU A 114 -12.65 -10.68 -17.06
CA GLU A 114 -11.59 -11.23 -16.18
C GLU A 114 -10.29 -11.55 -16.94
N ASP A 115 -10.34 -11.61 -18.27
CA ASP A 115 -9.22 -12.02 -19.13
C ASP A 115 -8.39 -10.81 -19.60
N TRP A 116 -7.75 -10.13 -18.67
CA TRP A 116 -6.88 -9.01 -18.98
C TRP A 116 -5.62 -8.98 -18.11
N ALA A 117 -4.60 -8.35 -18.62
CA ALA A 117 -3.37 -8.08 -17.89
C ALA A 117 -3.01 -6.60 -18.02
N TYR A 118 -2.28 -6.09 -17.08
CA TYR A 118 -1.79 -4.72 -17.08
C TYR A 118 -0.27 -4.66 -17.15
N LEU A 119 0.22 -3.56 -17.69
CA LEU A 119 1.62 -3.15 -17.62
C LEU A 119 1.65 -1.70 -17.13
N SER A 120 1.95 -1.51 -15.86
CA SER A 120 2.22 -0.18 -15.30
C SER A 120 3.67 0.16 -15.55
N SER A 121 3.93 1.03 -16.53
CA SER A 121 5.28 1.34 -16.99
C SER A 121 5.74 2.71 -16.53
N GLY A 122 6.72 2.72 -15.65
CA GLY A 122 7.40 3.90 -15.13
C GLY A 122 8.91 3.65 -15.08
N THR A 123 9.62 4.18 -14.12
CA THR A 123 11.04 3.85 -13.82
C THR A 123 11.20 2.35 -13.67
N TRP A 124 10.30 1.71 -12.92
CA TRP A 124 10.01 0.29 -12.90
C TRP A 124 8.80 0.00 -13.79
N SER A 125 8.70 -1.21 -14.30
CA SER A 125 7.49 -1.72 -14.94
C SER A 125 6.93 -2.87 -14.09
N LEU A 126 5.63 -2.81 -13.82
CA LEU A 126 4.90 -3.83 -13.08
C LEU A 126 3.95 -4.52 -14.07
N ILE A 127 4.20 -5.79 -14.33
CA ILE A 127 3.31 -6.62 -15.15
C ILE A 127 2.48 -7.51 -14.24
N GLY A 128 1.18 -7.54 -14.43
CA GLY A 128 0.31 -8.31 -13.55
C GLY A 128 -1.10 -8.51 -14.07
N ILE A 129 -1.87 -9.23 -13.27
CA ILE A 129 -3.30 -9.49 -13.45
C ILE A 129 -4.02 -9.22 -12.14
N GLU A 130 -5.33 -8.99 -12.19
CA GLU A 130 -6.18 -8.95 -11.02
C GLU A 130 -6.87 -10.28 -10.82
N LEU A 131 -6.93 -10.72 -9.57
CA LEU A 131 -7.49 -12.00 -9.12
C LEU A 131 -8.43 -11.77 -7.93
N PRO A 132 -9.41 -12.66 -7.71
CA PRO A 132 -10.23 -12.62 -6.51
C PRO A 132 -9.47 -13.08 -5.26
N GLU A 133 -8.44 -13.94 -5.41
CA GLU A 133 -7.68 -14.51 -4.30
C GLU A 133 -6.18 -14.57 -4.59
N PRO A 134 -5.31 -14.56 -3.56
CA PRO A 134 -3.87 -14.58 -3.73
C PRO A 134 -3.35 -15.95 -4.20
N ILE A 135 -2.38 -15.93 -5.12
CA ILE A 135 -1.62 -17.12 -5.50
C ILE A 135 -0.32 -17.15 -4.70
N ILE A 136 -0.26 -18.04 -3.71
CA ILE A 136 0.90 -18.22 -2.84
C ILE A 136 1.40 -19.66 -3.00
N SER A 137 2.40 -19.84 -3.85
CA SER A 137 3.00 -21.12 -4.19
C SER A 137 4.52 -21.01 -4.29
N ASP A 138 5.22 -22.14 -4.26
CA ASP A 138 6.66 -22.17 -4.53
C ASP A 138 6.97 -21.66 -5.94
N GLN A 139 6.13 -21.96 -6.93
CA GLN A 139 6.29 -21.47 -8.28
C GLN A 139 6.15 -19.94 -8.37
N SER A 140 5.14 -19.33 -7.72
CA SER A 140 5.01 -17.86 -7.72
C SER A 140 6.21 -17.19 -7.05
N ARG A 141 6.74 -17.80 -5.99
CA ARG A 141 7.95 -17.34 -5.31
C ARG A 141 9.18 -17.44 -6.20
N GLU A 142 9.42 -18.58 -6.85
CA GLU A 142 10.57 -18.79 -7.74
C GLU A 142 10.55 -17.84 -8.95
N LEU A 143 9.37 -17.53 -9.45
CA LEU A 143 9.18 -16.58 -10.54
C LEU A 143 9.12 -15.12 -10.08
N ASN A 144 9.32 -14.85 -8.79
CA ASN A 144 9.28 -13.51 -8.18
C ASN A 144 7.95 -12.77 -8.41
N PHE A 145 6.82 -13.49 -8.39
CA PHE A 145 5.52 -12.86 -8.31
C PHE A 145 5.18 -12.48 -6.88
N THR A 146 4.53 -11.35 -6.72
CA THR A 146 3.99 -10.86 -5.44
C THR A 146 2.48 -10.68 -5.54
N ASN A 147 1.82 -10.74 -4.39
CA ASN A 147 0.40 -10.46 -4.25
C ASN A 147 0.25 -9.13 -3.51
N GLU A 148 -0.39 -8.17 -4.11
CA GLU A 148 -0.70 -6.88 -3.51
C GLU A 148 -2.21 -6.64 -3.56
N ILE A 149 -2.76 -5.95 -2.57
CA ILE A 149 -4.19 -5.66 -2.54
C ILE A 149 -4.49 -4.51 -3.50
N GLY A 150 -5.51 -4.70 -4.33
CA GLY A 150 -6.06 -3.69 -5.22
C GLY A 150 -7.32 -3.05 -4.67
N TYR A 151 -7.97 -2.22 -5.50
CA TYR A 151 -9.27 -1.64 -5.19
C TYR A 151 -10.33 -2.74 -5.07
N GLY A 152 -11.31 -2.55 -4.17
CA GLY A 152 -12.37 -3.56 -3.96
C GLY A 152 -11.89 -4.87 -3.34
N ASN A 153 -10.70 -4.88 -2.71
CA ASN A 153 -10.05 -6.07 -2.16
C ASN A 153 -9.65 -7.11 -3.22
N SER A 154 -9.56 -6.74 -4.49
CA SER A 154 -8.91 -7.59 -5.49
C SER A 154 -7.45 -7.86 -5.11
N VAL A 155 -6.89 -8.90 -5.65
CA VAL A 155 -5.47 -9.22 -5.50
C VAL A 155 -4.76 -9.00 -6.83
N ARG A 156 -3.79 -8.10 -6.83
CA ARG A 156 -2.91 -7.89 -7.96
C ARG A 156 -1.74 -8.87 -7.86
N LEU A 157 -1.77 -9.94 -8.65
CA LEU A 157 -0.62 -10.83 -8.82
C LEU A 157 0.30 -10.18 -9.85
N LEU A 158 1.44 -9.72 -9.42
CA LEU A 158 2.33 -8.95 -10.26
C LEU A 158 3.80 -9.33 -10.11
N ARG A 159 4.58 -8.92 -11.10
CA ARG A 159 6.04 -9.02 -11.08
C ARG A 159 6.65 -7.68 -11.48
N ASN A 160 7.67 -7.25 -10.72
CA ASN A 160 8.49 -6.12 -11.07
C ASN A 160 9.51 -6.51 -12.15
N VAL A 161 9.59 -5.70 -13.19
CA VAL A 161 10.62 -5.78 -14.22
C VAL A 161 11.26 -4.40 -14.41
N ILE A 162 12.44 -4.37 -14.99
CA ILE A 162 13.11 -3.09 -15.27
C ILE A 162 12.28 -2.34 -16.32
N GLY A 163 11.94 -1.09 -16.02
CA GLY A 163 11.17 -0.23 -16.90
C GLY A 163 12.01 0.83 -17.62
N LEU A 164 11.52 2.04 -17.66
CA LEU A 164 12.14 3.18 -18.35
C LEU A 164 13.47 3.63 -17.73
N TRP A 165 13.87 3.08 -16.57
CA TRP A 165 15.19 3.29 -16.01
C TRP A 165 16.32 2.98 -17.01
N ILE A 166 16.16 1.94 -17.85
CA ILE A 166 17.13 1.60 -18.90
C ILE A 166 17.32 2.79 -19.87
N VAL A 167 16.22 3.43 -20.27
CA VAL A 167 16.26 4.58 -21.19
C VAL A 167 16.95 5.77 -20.52
N GLN A 168 16.69 5.99 -19.23
CA GLN A 168 17.33 7.06 -18.45
C GLN A 168 18.85 6.82 -18.34
N GLU A 169 19.28 5.57 -18.10
CA GLU A 169 20.70 5.22 -18.06
C GLU A 169 21.37 5.33 -19.42
N CYS A 170 20.71 4.90 -20.49
CA CYS A 170 21.22 5.10 -21.85
C CYS A 170 21.44 6.60 -22.13
N ARG A 171 20.45 7.42 -21.82
CA ARG A 171 20.55 8.88 -21.98
C ARG A 171 21.73 9.46 -21.20
N ARG A 172 21.88 9.09 -19.93
CA ARG A 172 22.99 9.52 -19.07
C ARG A 172 24.37 9.14 -19.62
N ILE A 173 24.47 8.01 -20.36
CA ILE A 173 25.73 7.54 -20.94
C ILE A 173 26.02 8.26 -22.28
N TRP A 174 24.97 8.61 -23.03
CA TRP A 174 25.11 9.22 -24.38
C TRP A 174 25.27 10.73 -24.35
N GLU A 175 24.87 11.40 -23.25
CA GLU A 175 25.11 12.82 -22.98
C GLU A 175 26.44 13.03 -22.24
#